data_76e3bba5b12a8df6de89d322a85502bc
#
_entry.id   76e3bba5b12a8df6de89d322a85502bc
#
_cell.length_a   1.000
_cell.length_b   1.000
_cell.length_c   1.000
_cell.angle_alpha   90.00
_cell.angle_beta   90.00
_cell.angle_gamma   90.00
#
_symmetry.space_group_name_H-M   'P 1'
#
loop_
_entity.id
_entity.type
_entity.pdbx_description
1 polymer ?
#
loop_
_entity_poly.entity_id
_entity_poly.type
_entity_poly.pdbx_seq_one_letter_code
_entity_poly.pdbx_strand_id
1 'polypeptide(L)'
;EIREIMRQFVSERDWDQFHTPKNLATALSVEASELLEPFQWLVAGDKSELDEAKLTAIRHEMADVLVYLVRLADKLDVDLFQAVQEKMVLNRAKYPADQVRGDSRKYTEYKDTSR
;
A
#
# COMPACT_ATOMS: atom_id res chain seq x y z
N GLU A 1 17.18 -0.58 7.27
CA GLU A 1 16.28 -0.01 6.29
C GLU A 1 15.73 -1.09 5.37
N ILE A 2 14.44 -1.00 5.03
CA ILE A 2 13.75 -2.05 4.26
C ILE A 2 14.35 -2.23 2.87
N ARG A 3 14.73 -1.15 2.20
CA ARG A 3 15.35 -1.20 0.87
C ARG A 3 16.62 -2.05 0.87
N GLU A 4 17.49 -1.83 1.85
CA GLU A 4 18.74 -2.57 1.96
C GLU A 4 18.50 -4.05 2.29
N ILE A 5 17.53 -4.33 3.15
CA ILE A 5 17.13 -5.71 3.47
C ILE A 5 16.72 -6.43 2.18
N MET A 6 15.91 -5.77 1.35
CA MET A 6 15.42 -6.37 0.11
C MET A 6 16.51 -6.50 -0.94
N ARG A 7 17.41 -5.54 -1.05
CA ARG A 7 18.53 -5.63 -1.98
C ARG A 7 19.40 -6.85 -1.66
N GLN A 8 19.71 -7.04 -0.38
CA GLN A 8 20.51 -8.17 0.05
C GLN A 8 19.80 -9.50 -0.21
N PHE A 9 18.54 -9.59 0.17
CA PHE A 9 17.74 -10.81 -0.02
C PHE A 9 17.69 -11.21 -1.51
N VAL A 10 17.43 -10.25 -2.37
CA VAL A 10 17.34 -10.46 -3.83
C VAL A 10 18.69 -10.83 -4.42
N SER A 11 19.76 -10.16 -3.99
CA SER A 11 21.12 -10.41 -4.46
C SER A 11 21.59 -11.80 -4.11
N GLU A 12 21.33 -12.26 -2.88
CA GLU A 12 21.71 -13.60 -2.43
C GLU A 12 21.08 -14.71 -3.26
N ARG A 13 19.95 -14.45 -3.89
CA ARG A 13 19.17 -15.42 -4.66
C ARG A 13 19.25 -15.18 -6.17
N ASP A 14 19.98 -14.17 -6.59
CA ASP A 14 20.08 -13.78 -7.98
C ASP A 14 18.70 -13.57 -8.64
N TRP A 15 17.81 -12.93 -7.91
CA TRP A 15 16.43 -12.69 -8.34
C TRP A 15 16.22 -11.35 -9.03
N ASP A 16 17.23 -10.48 -9.03
CA ASP A 16 17.09 -9.16 -9.67
C ASP A 16 16.68 -9.28 -11.13
N GLN A 17 17.16 -10.30 -11.82
CA GLN A 17 16.84 -10.55 -13.22
C GLN A 17 15.34 -10.77 -13.47
N PHE A 18 14.59 -11.20 -12.44
CA PHE A 18 13.16 -11.44 -12.56
C PHE A 18 12.32 -10.25 -12.05
N HIS A 19 12.95 -9.27 -11.41
CA HIS A 19 12.29 -8.15 -10.77
C HIS A 19 12.16 -6.94 -11.69
N THR A 20 11.46 -7.13 -12.82
CA THR A 20 11.08 -5.98 -13.64
C THR A 20 9.99 -5.18 -12.93
N PRO A 21 9.88 -3.87 -13.20
CA PRO A 21 8.78 -3.08 -12.59
C PRO A 21 7.42 -3.70 -12.81
N LYS A 22 7.14 -4.23 -13.99
CA LYS A 22 5.86 -4.88 -14.26
C LYS A 22 5.65 -6.11 -13.38
N ASN A 23 6.66 -6.96 -13.24
CA ASN A 23 6.57 -8.15 -12.41
C ASN A 23 6.39 -7.79 -10.94
N LEU A 24 7.07 -6.75 -10.48
CA LEU A 24 6.95 -6.27 -9.09
C LEU A 24 5.56 -5.69 -8.84
N ALA A 25 5.01 -4.92 -9.77
CA ALA A 25 3.65 -4.39 -9.66
C ALA A 25 2.62 -5.52 -9.64
N THR A 26 2.82 -6.57 -10.45
CA THR A 26 1.97 -7.74 -10.45
C THR A 26 2.04 -8.47 -9.10
N ALA A 27 3.24 -8.70 -8.59
CA ALA A 27 3.43 -9.36 -7.30
C ALA A 27 2.79 -8.55 -6.17
N LEU A 28 2.93 -7.23 -6.19
CA LEU A 28 2.30 -6.33 -5.23
C LEU A 28 0.77 -6.50 -5.25
N SER A 29 0.19 -6.56 -6.42
CA SER A 29 -1.27 -6.75 -6.59
C SER A 29 -1.73 -8.08 -6.00
N VAL A 30 -0.97 -9.16 -6.23
CA VAL A 30 -1.27 -10.47 -5.67
C VAL A 30 -1.21 -10.44 -4.14
N GLU A 31 -0.15 -9.85 -3.57
CA GLU A 31 0.00 -9.76 -2.12
C GLU A 31 -1.09 -8.90 -1.49
N ALA A 32 -1.51 -7.83 -2.16
CA ALA A 32 -2.63 -7.02 -1.68
C ALA A 32 -3.92 -7.83 -1.63
N SER A 33 -4.15 -8.70 -2.62
CA SER A 33 -5.29 -9.60 -2.63
C SER A 33 -5.20 -10.64 -1.51
N GLU A 34 -4.01 -11.17 -1.23
CA GLU A 34 -3.79 -12.10 -0.13
C GLU A 34 -4.03 -11.43 1.24
N LEU A 35 -3.70 -10.14 1.35
CA LEU A 35 -3.99 -9.39 2.56
C LEU A 35 -5.50 -9.31 2.82
N LEU A 36 -6.31 -9.27 1.78
CA LEU A 36 -7.78 -9.23 1.91
C LEU A 36 -8.35 -10.56 2.42
N GLU A 37 -7.73 -11.70 2.09
CA GLU A 37 -8.28 -13.02 2.38
C GLU A 37 -8.69 -13.23 3.85
N PRO A 38 -7.85 -12.89 4.85
CA PRO A 38 -8.26 -13.08 6.24
C PRO A 38 -9.43 -12.21 6.69
N PHE A 39 -9.77 -11.16 5.93
CA PHE A 39 -10.85 -10.24 6.26
C PHE A 39 -12.17 -10.54 5.54
N GLN A 40 -12.14 -11.30 4.46
CA GLN A 40 -13.27 -11.37 3.53
C GLN A 40 -14.59 -11.85 4.16
N TRP A 41 -14.53 -12.62 5.25
CA TRP A 41 -15.72 -13.14 5.92
C TRP A 41 -15.98 -12.46 7.26
N LEU A 42 -15.23 -11.43 7.60
CA LEU A 42 -15.40 -10.68 8.84
C LEU A 42 -16.37 -9.52 8.62
N VAL A 43 -16.96 -9.03 9.73
CA VAL A 43 -17.90 -7.91 9.66
C VAL A 43 -17.16 -6.59 9.45
N ALA A 44 -16.24 -6.27 10.33
CA ALA A 44 -15.44 -5.02 10.27
C ALA A 44 -13.95 -5.30 10.19
N GLY A 45 -13.52 -6.46 10.64
CA GLY A 45 -12.10 -6.83 10.63
C GLY A 45 -11.27 -6.16 11.70
N ASP A 46 -11.90 -5.66 12.78
CA ASP A 46 -11.16 -5.06 13.87
C ASP A 46 -10.57 -6.15 14.79
N LYS A 47 -9.75 -5.73 15.74
CA LYS A 47 -9.03 -6.69 16.61
C LYS A 47 -9.94 -7.66 17.34
N SER A 48 -11.18 -7.30 17.61
CA SER A 48 -12.10 -8.17 18.33
C SER A 48 -12.48 -9.42 17.53
N GLU A 49 -12.34 -9.39 16.22
CA GLU A 49 -12.63 -10.51 15.33
C GLU A 49 -11.39 -11.33 14.99
N LEU A 50 -10.22 -10.92 15.46
CA LEU A 50 -8.95 -11.53 15.07
C LEU A 50 -8.34 -12.30 16.25
N ASP A 51 -8.02 -13.57 16.03
CA ASP A 51 -7.19 -14.33 16.98
C ASP A 51 -5.71 -14.09 16.68
N GLU A 52 -4.83 -14.67 17.50
CA GLU A 52 -3.38 -14.52 17.36
C GLU A 52 -2.88 -15.00 15.99
N ALA A 53 -3.39 -16.13 15.52
CA ALA A 53 -2.96 -16.70 14.26
C ALA A 53 -3.34 -15.81 13.08
N LYS A 54 -4.56 -15.28 13.07
CA LYS A 54 -5.03 -14.36 12.03
C LYS A 54 -4.25 -13.06 12.04
N LEU A 55 -4.01 -12.51 13.23
CA LEU A 55 -3.24 -11.26 13.34
C LEU A 55 -1.82 -11.45 12.85
N THR A 56 -1.18 -12.58 13.16
CA THR A 56 0.16 -12.88 12.68
C THR A 56 0.18 -13.01 11.15
N ALA A 57 -0.79 -13.70 10.57
CA ALA A 57 -0.91 -13.83 9.12
C ALA A 57 -1.07 -12.46 8.46
N ILE A 58 -1.93 -11.60 9.01
CA ILE A 58 -2.14 -10.25 8.51
C ILE A 58 -0.84 -9.43 8.56
N ARG A 59 -0.11 -9.52 9.68
CA ARG A 59 1.17 -8.81 9.81
C ARG A 59 2.15 -9.23 8.73
N HIS A 60 2.25 -10.50 8.43
CA HIS A 60 3.15 -11.00 7.40
C HIS A 60 2.71 -10.57 6.01
N GLU A 61 1.41 -10.57 5.72
CA GLU A 61 0.91 -10.08 4.44
C GLU A 61 1.13 -8.58 4.27
N MET A 62 0.97 -7.80 5.33
CA MET A 62 1.30 -6.38 5.31
C MET A 62 2.79 -6.18 4.99
N ALA A 63 3.66 -7.01 5.58
CA ALA A 63 5.09 -6.96 5.28
C ALA A 63 5.35 -7.27 3.81
N ASP A 64 4.71 -8.30 3.26
CA ASP A 64 4.88 -8.68 1.85
C ASP A 64 4.44 -7.55 0.91
N VAL A 65 3.31 -6.90 1.19
CA VAL A 65 2.86 -5.74 0.41
C VAL A 65 3.91 -4.63 0.44
N LEU A 66 4.42 -4.33 1.63
CA LEU A 66 5.39 -3.27 1.80
C LEU A 66 6.71 -3.57 1.09
N VAL A 67 7.24 -4.80 1.20
CA VAL A 67 8.52 -5.11 0.58
C VAL A 67 8.46 -5.05 -0.94
N TYR A 68 7.35 -5.48 -1.56
CA TYR A 68 7.21 -5.35 -3.01
C TYR A 68 7.07 -3.89 -3.44
N LEU A 69 6.36 -3.08 -2.66
CA LEU A 69 6.25 -1.65 -2.95
C LEU A 69 7.61 -0.96 -2.85
N VAL A 70 8.37 -1.24 -1.80
CA VAL A 70 9.72 -0.68 -1.64
C VAL A 70 10.64 -1.15 -2.76
N ARG A 71 10.55 -2.42 -3.14
CA ARG A 71 11.36 -2.98 -4.22
C ARG A 71 11.04 -2.31 -5.56
N LEU A 72 9.75 -2.09 -5.85
CA LEU A 72 9.33 -1.38 -7.06
C LEU A 72 9.86 0.06 -7.08
N ALA A 73 9.73 0.75 -5.96
CA ALA A 73 10.26 2.12 -5.83
C ALA A 73 11.77 2.15 -6.06
N ASP A 74 12.49 1.16 -5.54
CA ASP A 74 13.93 1.05 -5.73
C ASP A 74 14.30 0.87 -7.21
N LYS A 75 13.55 0.02 -7.91
CA LYS A 75 13.77 -0.21 -9.35
C LYS A 75 13.51 1.03 -10.20
N LEU A 76 12.58 1.88 -9.78
CA LEU A 76 12.20 3.09 -10.54
C LEU A 76 12.85 4.36 -9.99
N ASP A 77 13.73 4.24 -9.01
CA ASP A 77 14.40 5.37 -8.36
C ASP A 77 13.39 6.37 -7.79
N VAL A 78 12.33 5.86 -7.18
CA VAL A 78 11.29 6.68 -6.54
C VAL A 78 11.57 6.78 -5.05
N ASP A 79 11.63 8.00 -4.54
CA ASP A 79 11.65 8.29 -3.11
C ASP A 79 10.19 8.26 -2.62
N LEU A 80 9.82 7.20 -1.91
CA LEU A 80 8.43 7.03 -1.46
C LEU A 80 7.98 8.10 -0.49
N PHE A 81 8.86 8.55 0.39
CA PHE A 81 8.50 9.61 1.33
C PHE A 81 8.17 10.91 0.59
N GLN A 82 9.02 11.29 -0.35
CA GLN A 82 8.78 12.45 -1.19
C GLN A 82 7.49 12.31 -2.00
N ALA A 83 7.26 11.12 -2.57
CA ALA A 83 6.03 10.86 -3.33
C ALA A 83 4.79 11.04 -2.46
N VAL A 84 4.84 10.58 -1.20
CA VAL A 84 3.75 10.78 -0.24
C VAL A 84 3.52 12.26 0.01
N GLN A 85 4.59 13.03 0.25
CA GLN A 85 4.48 14.48 0.48
C GLN A 85 3.82 15.19 -0.69
N GLU A 86 4.25 14.88 -1.91
CA GLU A 86 3.68 15.45 -3.13
C GLU A 86 2.21 15.08 -3.29
N LYS A 87 1.90 13.81 -3.08
CA LYS A 87 0.54 13.31 -3.23
C LYS A 87 -0.40 13.92 -2.20
N MET A 88 0.07 14.15 -0.98
CA MET A 88 -0.75 14.76 0.06
C MET A 88 -1.11 16.22 -0.25
N VAL A 89 -0.21 16.94 -0.93
CA VAL A 89 -0.54 18.29 -1.42
C VAL A 89 -1.73 18.22 -2.38
N LEU A 90 -1.70 17.27 -3.33
CA LEU A 90 -2.79 17.09 -4.28
C LEU A 90 -4.08 16.67 -3.59
N ASN A 91 -3.97 15.76 -2.63
CA ASN A 91 -5.13 15.25 -1.90
C ASN A 91 -5.80 16.34 -1.06
N ARG A 92 -5.01 17.20 -0.42
CA ARG A 92 -5.56 18.33 0.34
C ARG A 92 -6.30 19.31 -0.55
N ALA A 93 -5.84 19.49 -1.78
CA ALA A 93 -6.53 20.34 -2.75
C ALA A 93 -7.85 19.73 -3.21
N LYS A 94 -7.90 18.39 -3.40
CA LYS A 94 -9.12 17.68 -3.81
C LYS A 94 -10.15 17.56 -2.68
N TYR A 95 -9.68 17.42 -1.44
CA TYR A 95 -10.52 17.16 -0.27
C TYR A 95 -10.19 18.18 0.84
N PRO A 96 -10.59 19.46 0.66
CA PRO A 96 -10.38 20.45 1.71
C PRO A 96 -11.07 20.02 3.00
N ALA A 97 -10.37 20.09 4.13
CA ALA A 97 -10.86 19.54 5.40
C ALA A 97 -12.21 20.15 5.83
N ASP A 98 -12.41 21.44 5.58
CA ASP A 98 -13.65 22.15 5.91
C ASP A 98 -14.85 21.71 5.10
N GLN A 99 -14.62 21.10 3.93
CA GLN A 99 -15.70 20.63 3.05
C GLN A 99 -16.01 19.16 3.21
N VAL A 100 -15.02 18.33 3.60
CA VAL A 100 -15.13 16.88 3.56
C VAL A 100 -15.22 16.22 4.93
N ARG A 101 -15.14 16.99 6.00
CA ARG A 101 -15.14 16.42 7.35
C ARG A 101 -16.38 15.54 7.56
N GLY A 102 -16.14 14.27 7.88
CA GLY A 102 -17.22 13.31 8.10
C GLY A 102 -17.87 12.77 6.83
N ASP A 103 -17.33 13.08 5.65
CA ASP A 103 -17.89 12.68 4.36
C ASP A 103 -16.81 11.95 3.55
N SER A 104 -17.14 10.77 3.04
CA SER A 104 -16.21 9.91 2.30
C SER A 104 -16.42 9.92 0.79
N ARG A 105 -17.22 10.85 0.26
CA ARG A 105 -17.44 10.94 -1.19
C ARG A 105 -16.12 11.21 -1.93
N LYS A 106 -16.04 10.75 -3.18
CA LYS A 106 -14.89 11.07 -4.03
C LYS A 106 -14.90 12.53 -4.40
N TYR A 107 -13.71 13.09 -4.72
CA TYR A 107 -13.60 14.51 -5.00
C TYR A 107 -14.52 14.97 -6.16
N THR A 108 -14.81 14.08 -7.11
CA THR A 108 -15.72 14.39 -8.22
C THR A 108 -17.13 14.69 -7.75
N GLU A 109 -17.51 14.18 -6.58
CA GLU A 109 -18.84 14.42 -5.99
C GLU A 109 -18.92 15.77 -5.28
N TYR A 110 -17.78 16.42 -5.01
CA TYR A 110 -17.71 17.77 -4.43
C TYR A 110 -17.61 18.88 -5.47
N LYS A 111 -17.43 18.50 -6.73
CA LYS A 111 -17.13 19.44 -7.81
C LYS A 111 -18.19 20.52 -7.96
N ASP A 112 -19.46 20.15 -7.80
CA ASP A 112 -20.58 21.08 -7.92
C ASP A 112 -20.78 21.93 -6.67
N THR A 113 -20.33 21.46 -5.51
CA THR A 113 -20.49 22.17 -4.25
C THR A 113 -19.48 23.32 -4.08
N SER A 114 -18.42 23.32 -4.88
CA SER A 114 -17.39 24.37 -4.84
C SER A 114 -17.75 25.60 -5.66
N ARG A 115 -18.91 25.62 -6.26
CA ARG A 115 -19.41 26.72 -7.11
C ARG A 115 -20.18 27.78 -6.36
#